data_01c380154290af84de02f9e52ae9ec5c
#
_entry.id   01c380154290af84de02f9e52ae9ec5c
#
_cell.length_a   1.000
_cell.length_b   1.000
_cell.length_c   1.000
_cell.angle_alpha   90.00
_cell.angle_beta   90.00
_cell.angle_gamma   90.00
#
_symmetry.space_group_name_H-M   'P 1'
#
loop_
_entity.id
_entity.type
_entity.pdbx_description
1 polymer ?
#
loop_
_entity_poly.entity_id
_entity_poly.type
_entity_poly.pdbx_seq_one_letter_code
_entity_poly.pdbx_strand_id
1 'polypeptide(L)'
;MNVYASYCTPCYVEHPFLMDISSSKDVKIVGISHKDQISETKKYLEKLGDPYDFSILDLDGDFSLKLGVIGPPETFLIIDGKIVAHRIGVIDKNIWKEEFEKYF
;
A
#
# COMPACT_ATOMS: atom_id res chain seq x y z
N MET A 1 -4.42 1.60 3.80
CA MET A 1 -2.99 2.00 3.69
C MET A 1 -2.18 0.87 3.09
N ASN A 2 -1.29 1.21 2.17
CA ASN A 2 -0.42 0.24 1.53
C ASN A 2 1.04 0.63 1.74
N VAL A 3 1.81 -0.27 2.33
CA VAL A 3 3.25 -0.10 2.56
C VAL A 3 3.99 -0.63 1.34
N TYR A 4 4.79 0.21 0.71
CA TYR A 4 5.52 -0.11 -0.51
C TYR A 4 6.94 0.47 -0.48
N ALA A 5 7.76 0.04 -1.45
CA ALA A 5 9.09 0.61 -1.65
C ALA A 5 9.56 0.35 -3.07
N SER A 6 10.38 1.22 -3.61
CA SER A 6 10.94 1.06 -4.95
C SER A 6 11.87 -0.15 -5.07
N TYR A 7 12.50 -0.55 -3.96
CA TYR A 7 13.40 -1.70 -3.92
C TYR A 7 12.69 -3.04 -3.69
N CYS A 8 11.37 -3.02 -3.56
CA CYS A 8 10.58 -4.19 -3.17
C CYS A 8 9.99 -4.87 -4.41
N THR A 9 10.54 -6.03 -4.80
CA THR A 9 10.06 -6.78 -5.97
C THR A 9 8.58 -7.18 -5.87
N PRO A 10 8.10 -7.77 -4.74
CA PRO A 10 6.67 -8.10 -4.62
C PRO A 10 5.75 -6.89 -4.75
N CYS A 11 6.21 -5.69 -4.41
CA CYS A 11 5.42 -4.47 -4.58
C CYS A 11 5.10 -4.19 -6.05
N TYR A 12 6.02 -4.52 -6.96
CA TYR A 12 5.78 -4.42 -8.40
C TYR A 12 4.68 -5.38 -8.85
N VAL A 13 4.59 -6.55 -8.23
CA VAL A 13 3.59 -7.57 -8.56
C VAL A 13 2.18 -7.10 -8.20
N GLU A 14 2.01 -6.46 -7.05
CA GLU A 14 0.69 -6.00 -6.61
C GLU A 14 0.27 -4.66 -7.22
N HIS A 15 1.20 -3.89 -7.74
CA HIS A 15 0.95 -2.51 -8.18
C HIS A 15 -0.18 -2.39 -9.21
N PRO A 16 -0.27 -3.26 -10.24
CA PRO A 16 -1.39 -3.20 -11.20
C PRO A 16 -2.76 -3.34 -10.52
N PHE A 17 -2.87 -4.19 -9.51
CA PHE A 17 -4.11 -4.32 -8.74
C PHE A 17 -4.44 -3.02 -8.00
N LEU A 18 -3.44 -2.38 -7.39
CA LEU A 18 -3.65 -1.10 -6.70
C LEU A 18 -4.09 -0.01 -7.68
N MET A 19 -3.53 -0.01 -8.89
CA MET A 19 -3.98 0.92 -9.93
C MET A 19 -5.44 0.69 -10.32
N ASP A 20 -5.85 -0.57 -10.46
CA ASP A 20 -7.24 -0.92 -10.76
C ASP A 20 -8.19 -0.45 -9.67
N ILE A 21 -7.87 -0.76 -8.41
CA ILE A 21 -8.77 -0.44 -7.31
C ILE A 21 -8.80 1.05 -7.00
N SER A 22 -7.73 1.78 -7.30
CA SER A 22 -7.68 3.23 -7.10
C SER A 22 -8.68 3.98 -7.97
N SER A 23 -9.11 3.38 -9.07
CA SER A 23 -10.12 3.97 -9.94
C SER A 23 -11.54 3.81 -9.38
N SER A 24 -11.71 2.98 -8.37
CA SER A 24 -12.99 2.82 -7.67
C SER A 24 -13.26 4.01 -6.76
N LYS A 25 -14.50 4.51 -6.77
CA LYS A 25 -14.91 5.61 -5.91
C LYS A 25 -15.08 5.20 -4.45
N ASP A 26 -15.13 3.90 -4.18
CA ASP A 26 -15.39 3.37 -2.84
C ASP A 26 -14.12 3.25 -2.00
N VAL A 27 -12.95 3.36 -2.63
CA VAL A 27 -11.66 3.10 -1.97
C VAL A 27 -10.70 4.25 -2.22
N LYS A 28 -10.13 4.77 -1.13
CA LYS A 28 -8.98 5.67 -1.19
C LYS A 28 -7.77 4.92 -0.67
N ILE A 29 -6.65 5.03 -1.38
CA ILE A 29 -5.42 4.37 -0.98
C ILE A 29 -4.42 5.41 -0.50
N VAL A 30 -3.91 5.23 0.71
CA VAL A 30 -2.80 6.02 1.24
C VAL A 30 -1.56 5.14 1.20
N GLY A 31 -0.49 5.66 0.58
CA GLY A 31 0.78 4.95 0.50
C GLY A 31 1.68 5.26 1.68
N ILE A 32 2.49 4.28 2.08
CA ILE A 32 3.59 4.48 3.02
C ILE A 32 4.85 4.00 2.30
N SER A 33 5.70 4.94 1.92
CA SER A 33 6.99 4.65 1.28
C SER A 33 7.98 4.28 2.38
N HIS A 34 8.31 2.99 2.48
CA HIS A 34 9.05 2.42 3.60
C HIS A 34 10.55 2.44 3.38
N LYS A 35 11.27 3.20 4.20
CA LYS A 35 12.75 3.25 4.18
C LYS A 35 13.32 3.45 2.79
N ASP A 36 12.73 4.35 2.02
CA ASP A 36 13.09 4.58 0.63
C ASP A 36 13.53 6.04 0.44
N GLN A 37 14.30 6.28 -0.62
CA GLN A 37 14.70 7.63 -0.98
C GLN A 37 13.56 8.32 -1.74
N ILE A 38 13.36 9.60 -1.48
CA ILE A 38 12.31 10.39 -2.14
C ILE A 38 12.43 10.31 -3.66
N SER A 39 13.65 10.42 -4.20
CA SER A 39 13.90 10.36 -5.64
C SER A 39 13.52 9.00 -6.24
N GLU A 40 13.81 7.91 -5.54
CA GLU A 40 13.50 6.56 -5.99
C GLU A 40 12.00 6.29 -5.92
N THR A 41 11.34 6.77 -4.88
CA THR A 41 9.87 6.68 -4.76
C THR A 41 9.19 7.42 -5.90
N LYS A 42 9.64 8.63 -6.23
CA LYS A 42 9.10 9.40 -7.35
C LYS A 42 9.25 8.67 -8.68
N LYS A 43 10.44 8.13 -8.97
CA LYS A 43 10.69 7.36 -10.19
C LYS A 43 9.77 6.14 -10.29
N TYR A 44 9.60 5.44 -9.19
CA TYR A 44 8.74 4.27 -9.09
C TYR A 44 7.29 4.62 -9.48
N LEU A 45 6.74 5.67 -8.88
CA LEU A 45 5.37 6.09 -9.13
C LEU A 45 5.19 6.71 -10.53
N GLU A 46 6.19 7.41 -11.06
CA GLU A 46 6.15 7.93 -12.42
C GLU A 46 6.13 6.80 -13.45
N LYS A 47 6.91 5.75 -13.22
CA LYS A 47 7.03 4.61 -14.13
C LYS A 47 5.78 3.73 -14.12
N LEU A 48 5.23 3.44 -12.95
CA LEU A 48 4.16 2.45 -12.77
C LEU A 48 2.77 3.08 -12.62
N GLY A 49 2.70 4.40 -12.44
CA GLY A 49 1.48 5.10 -12.08
C GLY A 49 1.36 5.27 -10.57
N ASP A 50 0.61 6.28 -10.16
CA ASP A 50 0.41 6.60 -8.74
C ASP A 50 -1.02 6.28 -8.33
N PRO A 51 -1.26 5.15 -7.62
CA PRO A 51 -2.59 4.77 -7.17
C PRO A 51 -2.99 5.46 -5.87
N TYR A 52 -2.06 6.20 -5.25
CA TYR A 52 -2.27 6.75 -3.91
C TYR A 52 -2.86 8.13 -3.95
N ASP A 53 -3.80 8.39 -3.02
CA ASP A 53 -4.32 9.74 -2.78
C ASP A 53 -3.17 10.65 -2.32
N PHE A 54 -2.36 10.13 -1.38
CA PHE A 54 -1.06 10.70 -1.03
C PHE A 54 -0.18 9.60 -0.43
N SER A 55 1.12 9.86 -0.33
CA SER A 55 2.06 8.94 0.30
C SER A 55 2.76 9.61 1.47
N ILE A 56 2.91 8.85 2.55
CA ILE A 56 3.75 9.21 3.69
C ILE A 56 5.16 8.71 3.37
N LEU A 57 6.14 9.61 3.43
CA LEU A 57 7.54 9.28 3.21
C LEU A 57 8.16 8.85 4.54
N ASP A 58 8.18 7.56 4.78
CA ASP A 58 8.65 6.96 6.03
C ASP A 58 10.14 6.61 5.91
N LEU A 59 10.99 7.65 5.87
CA LEU A 59 12.39 7.54 5.51
C LEU A 59 13.20 6.61 6.43
N ASP A 60 12.91 6.63 7.72
CA ASP A 60 13.61 5.81 8.73
C ASP A 60 12.81 4.58 9.16
N GLY A 61 11.59 4.44 8.71
CA GLY A 61 10.71 3.33 9.05
C GLY A 61 10.00 3.44 10.40
N ASP A 62 10.08 4.58 11.07
CA ASP A 62 9.45 4.77 12.38
C ASP A 62 7.94 4.64 12.35
N PHE A 63 7.29 5.21 11.34
CA PHE A 63 5.84 5.14 11.19
C PHE A 63 5.39 3.68 10.98
N SER A 64 6.08 2.98 10.11
CA SER A 64 5.82 1.56 9.83
C SER A 64 6.03 0.70 11.07
N LEU A 65 7.10 0.97 11.82
CA LEU A 65 7.38 0.25 13.06
C LEU A 65 6.24 0.39 14.07
N LYS A 66 5.71 1.59 14.23
CA LYS A 66 4.58 1.86 15.14
C LYS A 66 3.31 1.15 14.71
N LEU A 67 3.13 0.90 13.41
CA LEU A 67 2.00 0.13 12.89
C LEU A 67 2.20 -1.38 13.02
N GLY A 68 3.38 -1.84 13.42
CA GLY A 68 3.71 -3.26 13.48
C GLY A 68 4.08 -3.88 12.13
N VAL A 69 4.51 -3.05 11.17
CA VAL A 69 4.93 -3.52 9.85
C VAL A 69 6.25 -4.25 9.94
N ILE A 70 6.32 -5.45 9.34
CA ILE A 70 7.54 -6.24 9.24
C ILE A 70 8.37 -5.77 8.03
N GLY A 71 7.70 -5.47 6.92
CA GLY A 71 8.34 -4.99 5.70
C GLY A 71 7.36 -4.91 4.54
N PRO A 72 7.72 -4.23 3.44
CA PRO A 72 6.83 -4.12 2.29
C PRO A 72 6.73 -5.46 1.53
N PRO A 73 5.61 -5.78 0.87
CA PRO A 73 4.37 -5.01 0.94
C PRO A 73 3.47 -5.48 2.09
N GLU A 74 2.76 -4.55 2.69
CA GLU A 74 1.69 -4.84 3.65
C GLU A 74 0.54 -3.89 3.38
N THR A 75 -0.69 -4.35 3.58
CA THR A 75 -1.89 -3.56 3.33
C THR A 75 -2.81 -3.59 4.53
N PHE A 76 -3.26 -2.42 4.95
CA PHE A 76 -4.19 -2.25 6.06
C PHE A 76 -5.51 -1.70 5.54
N LEU A 77 -6.62 -2.30 5.92
CA LEU A 77 -7.94 -1.73 5.69
C LEU A 77 -8.38 -0.96 6.92
N ILE A 78 -8.69 0.32 6.72
CA ILE A 78 -9.09 1.22 7.79
C ILE A 78 -10.51 1.70 7.52
N ILE A 79 -11.39 1.52 8.49
CA ILE A 79 -12.78 1.99 8.44
C ILE A 79 -13.06 2.75 9.73
N ASP A 80 -13.55 4.00 9.59
CA ASP A 80 -13.86 4.88 10.72
C ASP A 80 -12.71 5.01 11.71
N GLY A 81 -11.48 5.14 11.18
CA GLY A 81 -10.28 5.33 11.97
C GLY A 81 -9.73 4.06 12.64
N LYS A 82 -10.30 2.90 12.32
CA LYS A 82 -9.88 1.62 12.93
C LYS A 82 -9.36 0.66 11.86
N ILE A 83 -8.27 -0.03 12.19
CA ILE A 83 -7.76 -1.12 11.34
C ILE A 83 -8.67 -2.34 11.52
N VAL A 84 -9.35 -2.73 10.45
CA VAL A 84 -10.27 -3.88 10.46
C VAL A 84 -9.71 -5.10 9.75
N ALA A 85 -8.67 -4.93 8.93
CA ALA A 85 -7.99 -6.04 8.26
C ALA A 85 -6.54 -5.65 7.96
N HIS A 86 -5.67 -6.67 7.93
CA HIS A 86 -4.24 -6.50 7.67
C HIS A 86 -3.74 -7.67 6.82
N ARG A 87 -3.18 -7.36 5.68
CA ARG A 87 -2.56 -8.36 4.81
C ARG A 87 -1.04 -8.17 4.82
N ILE A 88 -0.31 -9.21 5.16
CA ILE A 88 1.14 -9.29 5.04
C ILE A 88 1.45 -9.98 3.72
N GLY A 89 2.19 -9.31 2.84
CA GLY A 89 2.52 -9.82 1.51
C GLY A 89 1.66 -9.22 0.41
N VAL A 90 1.80 -9.78 -0.79
CA VAL A 90 1.12 -9.29 -2.00
C VAL A 90 -0.39 -9.34 -1.83
N ILE A 91 -1.07 -8.27 -2.24
CA ILE A 91 -2.51 -8.21 -2.35
C ILE A 91 -2.88 -8.26 -3.83
N ASP A 92 -3.86 -9.10 -4.16
CA ASP A 92 -4.41 -9.25 -5.50
C ASP A 92 -5.94 -9.28 -5.43
N LYS A 93 -6.58 -9.47 -6.58
CA LYS A 93 -8.02 -9.50 -6.68
C LYS A 93 -8.66 -10.60 -5.79
N ASN A 94 -8.02 -11.76 -5.73
CA ASN A 94 -8.54 -12.88 -4.93
C ASN A 94 -8.41 -12.62 -3.43
N ILE A 95 -7.27 -12.11 -3.01
CA ILE A 95 -7.04 -11.72 -1.60
C ILE A 95 -8.02 -10.61 -1.20
N TRP A 96 -8.22 -9.63 -2.07
CA TRP A 96 -9.18 -8.56 -1.83
C TRP A 96 -10.58 -9.13 -1.56
N LYS A 97 -11.04 -10.03 -2.42
CA LYS A 97 -12.37 -10.66 -2.25
C LYS A 97 -12.49 -11.45 -0.97
N GLU A 98 -11.47 -12.21 -0.62
CA GLU A 98 -11.50 -13.11 0.54
C GLU A 98 -11.36 -12.36 1.87
N GLU A 99 -10.50 -11.33 1.92
CA GLU A 99 -10.08 -10.73 3.18
C GLU A 99 -10.64 -9.33 3.41
N PHE A 100 -10.93 -8.56 2.35
CA PHE A 100 -11.29 -7.13 2.47
C PHE A 100 -12.71 -6.80 2.01
N GLU A 101 -13.18 -7.43 0.94
CA GLU A 101 -14.43 -7.05 0.28
C GLU A 101 -15.65 -7.15 1.21
N LYS A 102 -15.63 -8.05 2.18
CA LYS A 102 -16.70 -8.23 3.16
C LYS A 102 -16.96 -7.01 4.04
N TYR A 103 -16.06 -6.06 4.07
CA TYR A 103 -16.22 -4.82 4.84
C TYR A 103 -16.87 -3.69 4.04
N PHE A 104 -17.21 -3.93 2.79
CA PHE A 104 -17.82 -2.92 1.91
C PHE A 104 -19.30 -3.15 1.62
#